data_e9a2a0c5d75ab9b7baddfe39ff895b2b
#
_entry.id   e9a2a0c5d75ab9b7baddfe39ff895b2b
#
_cell.length_a   1.000
_cell.length_b   1.000
_cell.length_c   1.000
_cell.angle_alpha   90.00
_cell.angle_beta   90.00
_cell.angle_gamma   90.00
#
_symmetry.space_group_name_H-M   'P 1'
#
loop_
_entity.id
_entity.type
_entity.pdbx_description
1 polymer ?
#
loop_
_entity_poly.entity_id
_entity_poly.type
_entity_poly.pdbx_seq_one_letter_code
_entity_poly.pdbx_strand_id
1 'polypeptide(L)'
;MIFRFVILFLFISFNLYSADCEKPKMPTDEEWNSWLSNIKKEALEIGISQNTISKQLNNVKPQSKIIMRDRCQPASTMTLDEYLFYTITKDKIFAGKNFLKKHEDLLKEIGEHFKIQPRFIVAVLGMESYYGRNQGKINSIIAITTLAFDRRRSDFYKKQLFAALEILDKNLVPSGELKGSWGGAVGMTQMIPTTFLETAYDWDGDGIDIWNS
;
A
#
# COMPACT_ATOMS: atom_id res chain seq x y z
N MET A 1 38.71 40.39 38.34
CA MET A 1 37.53 40.85 37.59
C MET A 1 37.24 39.79 36.55
N ILE A 2 36.32 38.86 36.83
CA ILE A 2 36.04 37.69 36.02
C ILE A 2 34.77 37.98 35.20
N PHE A 3 34.93 38.12 33.88
CA PHE A 3 33.82 38.31 32.97
C PHE A 3 33.15 36.94 32.73
N ARG A 4 31.91 36.76 33.25
CA ARG A 4 31.04 35.65 32.95
C ARG A 4 30.33 35.94 31.60
N PHE A 5 30.71 35.23 30.57
CA PHE A 5 29.93 35.16 29.34
C PHE A 5 28.69 34.30 29.55
N VAL A 6 27.53 34.93 29.53
CA VAL A 6 26.22 34.23 29.47
C VAL A 6 25.94 33.94 28.02
N ILE A 7 26.10 32.67 27.63
CA ILE A 7 25.65 32.21 26.28
C ILE A 7 24.14 32.01 26.34
N LEU A 8 23.42 32.94 25.71
CA LEU A 8 21.98 32.87 25.52
C LEU A 8 21.71 31.84 24.40
N PHE A 9 21.31 30.60 24.74
CA PHE A 9 20.80 29.63 23.79
C PHE A 9 19.41 30.10 23.28
N LEU A 10 19.37 30.71 22.12
CA LEU A 10 18.15 30.93 21.38
C LEU A 10 17.65 29.56 20.88
N PHE A 11 16.69 28.99 21.59
CA PHE A 11 15.87 27.89 21.07
C PHE A 11 15.05 28.43 19.88
N ILE A 12 15.59 28.29 18.67
CA ILE A 12 14.80 28.42 17.46
C ILE A 12 13.94 27.17 17.39
N SER A 13 12.69 27.28 17.83
CA SER A 13 11.67 26.28 17.59
C SER A 13 11.48 26.17 16.07
N PHE A 14 12.09 25.16 15.46
CA PHE A 14 11.70 24.74 14.12
C PHE A 14 10.27 24.24 14.22
N ASN A 15 9.33 25.11 13.90
CA ASN A 15 8.00 24.67 13.51
C ASN A 15 8.18 23.81 12.24
N LEU A 16 8.25 22.49 12.43
CA LEU A 16 7.98 21.54 11.36
C LEU A 16 6.60 21.89 10.83
N TYR A 17 6.56 22.55 9.69
CA TYR A 17 5.33 22.73 8.92
C TYR A 17 4.85 21.33 8.54
N SER A 18 4.11 20.71 9.45
CA SER A 18 3.10 19.72 9.07
C SER A 18 2.14 20.49 8.17
N ALA A 19 2.09 20.18 6.88
CA ALA A 19 1.04 20.69 6.05
C ALA A 19 -0.27 20.46 6.81
N ASP A 20 -1.00 21.54 7.13
CA ASP A 20 -2.28 21.46 7.85
C ASP A 20 -3.26 20.71 6.96
N CYS A 21 -3.22 19.40 7.07
CA CYS A 21 -4.14 18.53 6.38
C CYS A 21 -5.47 18.61 7.11
N GLU A 22 -6.39 19.34 6.53
CA GLU A 22 -7.74 19.45 7.02
C GLU A 22 -8.36 18.07 7.22
N LYS A 23 -8.94 17.84 8.41
CA LYS A 23 -9.61 16.57 8.69
C LYS A 23 -10.74 16.37 7.68
N PRO A 24 -10.83 15.22 7.01
CA PRO A 24 -11.88 14.96 6.05
C PRO A 24 -13.23 14.97 6.75
N LYS A 25 -14.23 15.60 6.13
CA LYS A 25 -15.62 15.44 6.54
C LYS A 25 -16.03 14.00 6.24
N MET A 26 -16.34 13.26 7.29
CA MET A 26 -16.79 11.88 7.15
C MET A 26 -18.26 11.83 6.72
N PRO A 27 -18.71 10.79 5.99
CA PRO A 27 -20.13 10.64 5.66
C PRO A 27 -20.96 10.38 6.91
N THR A 28 -22.24 10.68 6.81
CA THR A 28 -23.25 10.12 7.74
C THR A 28 -23.39 8.62 7.50
N ASP A 29 -23.93 7.90 8.49
CA ASP A 29 -24.19 6.45 8.33
C ASP A 29 -25.17 6.19 7.18
N GLU A 30 -26.13 7.07 6.94
CA GLU A 30 -27.09 6.98 5.85
C GLU A 30 -26.41 7.12 4.48
N GLU A 31 -25.59 8.16 4.30
CA GLU A 31 -24.82 8.38 3.06
C GLU A 31 -23.91 7.18 2.76
N TRP A 32 -23.20 6.70 3.78
CA TRP A 32 -22.32 5.54 3.65
C TRP A 32 -23.07 4.28 3.26
N ASN A 33 -24.14 3.94 3.98
CA ASN A 33 -24.91 2.72 3.75
C ASN A 33 -25.62 2.74 2.39
N SER A 34 -26.13 3.87 1.97
CA SER A 34 -26.74 4.04 0.65
C SER A 34 -25.71 3.79 -0.46
N TRP A 35 -24.55 4.43 -0.37
CA TRP A 35 -23.46 4.22 -1.33
C TRP A 35 -22.98 2.76 -1.33
N LEU A 36 -22.72 2.18 -0.15
CA LEU A 36 -22.25 0.80 -0.01
C LEU A 36 -23.26 -0.23 -0.56
N SER A 37 -24.56 0.06 -0.43
CA SER A 37 -25.62 -0.75 -1.04
C SER A 37 -25.51 -0.78 -2.57
N ASN A 38 -25.22 0.36 -3.20
CA ASN A 38 -25.02 0.44 -4.64
C ASN A 38 -23.76 -0.33 -5.07
N ILE A 39 -22.65 -0.19 -4.33
CA ILE A 39 -21.42 -0.96 -4.56
C ILE A 39 -21.67 -2.47 -4.50
N LYS A 40 -22.45 -2.94 -3.52
CA LYS A 40 -22.81 -4.37 -3.41
C LYS A 40 -23.63 -4.85 -4.61
N LYS A 41 -24.54 -4.06 -5.13
CA LYS A 41 -25.30 -4.39 -6.34
C LYS A 41 -24.39 -4.48 -7.56
N GLU A 42 -23.54 -3.48 -7.78
CA GLU A 42 -22.59 -3.49 -8.87
C GLU A 42 -21.62 -4.69 -8.78
N ALA A 43 -21.17 -5.05 -7.57
CA ALA A 43 -20.33 -6.23 -7.37
C ALA A 43 -21.04 -7.53 -7.77
N LEU A 44 -22.34 -7.66 -7.45
CA LEU A 44 -23.16 -8.79 -7.91
C LEU A 44 -23.31 -8.83 -9.43
N GLU A 45 -23.56 -7.68 -10.04
CA GLU A 45 -23.75 -7.55 -11.50
C GLU A 45 -22.50 -7.98 -12.29
N ILE A 46 -21.32 -7.77 -11.74
CA ILE A 46 -20.05 -8.22 -12.34
C ILE A 46 -19.66 -9.66 -11.96
N GLY A 47 -20.50 -10.37 -11.20
CA GLY A 47 -20.34 -11.80 -10.93
C GLY A 47 -19.63 -12.15 -9.60
N ILE A 48 -19.36 -11.19 -8.71
CA ILE A 48 -18.84 -11.49 -7.37
C ILE A 48 -19.94 -12.19 -6.53
N SER A 49 -19.58 -13.28 -5.87
CA SER A 49 -20.55 -14.05 -5.08
C SER A 49 -21.14 -13.26 -3.90
N GLN A 50 -22.41 -13.51 -3.61
CA GLN A 50 -23.10 -12.94 -2.44
C GLN A 50 -22.37 -13.24 -1.13
N ASN A 51 -21.72 -14.41 -1.04
CA ASN A 51 -20.95 -14.82 0.13
C ASN A 51 -19.75 -13.89 0.35
N THR A 52 -18.95 -13.64 -0.69
CA THR A 52 -17.79 -12.73 -0.63
C THR A 52 -18.23 -11.30 -0.32
N ILE A 53 -19.26 -10.80 -0.99
CA ILE A 53 -19.82 -9.48 -0.71
C ILE A 53 -20.23 -9.35 0.75
N SER A 54 -20.97 -10.32 1.28
CA SER A 54 -21.45 -10.30 2.66
C SER A 54 -20.30 -10.36 3.66
N LYS A 55 -19.34 -11.25 3.44
CA LYS A 55 -18.17 -11.42 4.29
C LYS A 55 -17.29 -10.17 4.33
N GLN A 56 -17.08 -9.55 3.17
CA GLN A 56 -16.12 -8.46 3.04
C GLN A 56 -16.72 -7.07 3.26
N LEU A 57 -18.00 -6.83 2.91
CA LEU A 57 -18.57 -5.49 2.90
C LEU A 57 -19.62 -5.21 3.97
N ASN A 58 -20.15 -6.23 4.69
CA ASN A 58 -21.24 -5.98 5.65
C ASN A 58 -20.83 -5.11 6.85
N ASN A 59 -19.57 -5.22 7.29
CA ASN A 59 -19.09 -4.53 8.49
C ASN A 59 -18.03 -3.46 8.18
N VAL A 60 -17.89 -3.07 6.90
CA VAL A 60 -16.92 -2.04 6.51
C VAL A 60 -17.43 -0.65 6.91
N LYS A 61 -16.57 0.10 7.59
CA LYS A 61 -16.80 1.50 7.92
C LYS A 61 -15.67 2.38 7.38
N PRO A 62 -15.97 3.60 6.91
CA PRO A 62 -14.98 4.51 6.36
C PRO A 62 -14.02 4.97 7.46
N GLN A 63 -12.75 5.12 7.13
CA GLN A 63 -11.71 5.50 8.07
C GLN A 63 -11.05 6.83 7.70
N SER A 64 -11.25 7.86 8.51
CA SER A 64 -10.68 9.20 8.31
C SER A 64 -9.15 9.18 8.19
N LYS A 65 -8.47 8.33 8.95
CA LYS A 65 -7.00 8.18 8.89
C LYS A 65 -6.49 7.74 7.50
N ILE A 66 -7.27 6.96 6.77
CA ILE A 66 -6.92 6.52 5.41
C ILE A 66 -7.03 7.70 4.44
N ILE A 67 -8.14 8.45 4.50
CA ILE A 67 -8.33 9.64 3.67
C ILE A 67 -7.25 10.69 3.97
N MET A 68 -6.93 10.89 5.25
CA MET A 68 -5.84 11.81 5.63
C MET A 68 -4.50 11.38 5.02
N ARG A 69 -4.15 10.11 5.07
CA ARG A 69 -2.91 9.61 4.46
C ARG A 69 -2.88 9.79 2.95
N ASP A 70 -4.01 9.65 2.28
CA ASP A 70 -4.12 9.89 0.85
C ASP A 70 -3.94 11.38 0.49
N ARG A 71 -4.44 12.29 1.32
CA ARG A 71 -4.36 13.75 1.08
C ARG A 71 -3.03 14.35 1.53
N CYS A 72 -2.43 13.80 2.58
CA CYS A 72 -1.27 14.34 3.29
C CYS A 72 -0.01 13.50 3.06
N GLN A 73 0.32 13.26 1.80
CA GLN A 73 1.51 12.46 1.46
C GLN A 73 2.78 13.34 1.59
N PRO A 74 3.72 13.03 2.50
CA PRO A 74 4.95 13.81 2.68
C PRO A 74 5.79 13.92 1.39
N ALA A 75 5.79 12.85 0.59
CA ALA A 75 6.53 12.80 -0.67
C ALA A 75 6.12 13.89 -1.69
N SER A 76 4.90 14.45 -1.58
CA SER A 76 4.44 15.53 -2.45
C SER A 76 5.07 16.90 -2.11
N THR A 77 5.74 17.02 -0.96
CA THR A 77 6.34 18.27 -0.47
C THR A 77 7.87 18.20 -0.36
N MET A 78 8.46 17.03 -0.56
CA MET A 78 9.91 16.82 -0.52
C MET A 78 10.57 17.14 -1.86
N THR A 79 11.79 17.66 -1.82
CA THR A 79 12.69 17.68 -2.98
C THR A 79 13.16 16.25 -3.30
N LEU A 80 13.67 16.05 -4.53
CA LEU A 80 14.23 14.74 -4.93
C LEU A 80 15.36 14.29 -4.00
N ASP A 81 16.25 15.21 -3.63
CA ASP A 81 17.40 14.91 -2.76
C ASP A 81 16.96 14.49 -1.36
N GLU A 82 15.97 15.18 -0.78
CA GLU A 82 15.36 14.79 0.50
C GLU A 82 14.72 13.42 0.40
N TYR A 83 13.93 13.18 -0.65
CA TYR A 83 13.28 11.90 -0.87
C TYR A 83 14.31 10.76 -0.98
N LEU A 84 15.36 10.95 -1.77
CA LEU A 84 16.43 9.96 -1.94
C LEU A 84 17.18 9.72 -0.61
N PHE A 85 17.49 10.79 0.14
CA PHE A 85 18.16 10.68 1.43
C PHE A 85 17.39 9.82 2.45
N TYR A 86 16.07 10.01 2.55
CA TYR A 86 15.23 9.22 3.45
C TYR A 86 14.91 7.83 2.93
N THR A 87 14.88 7.65 1.61
CA THR A 87 14.43 6.40 1.00
C THR A 87 15.57 5.42 0.75
N ILE A 88 16.76 5.91 0.35
CA ILE A 88 17.93 5.09 0.02
C ILE A 88 18.95 5.16 1.15
N THR A 89 18.72 4.38 2.21
CA THR A 89 19.62 4.31 3.36
C THR A 89 20.71 3.26 3.17
N LYS A 90 21.85 3.41 3.88
CA LYS A 90 22.94 2.41 3.89
C LYS A 90 22.45 1.03 4.30
N ASP A 91 21.55 0.96 5.30
CA ASP A 91 20.97 -0.30 5.79
C ASP A 91 20.10 -0.97 4.73
N LYS A 92 19.31 -0.20 3.99
CA LYS A 92 18.49 -0.73 2.89
C LYS A 92 19.38 -1.26 1.75
N ILE A 93 20.45 -0.54 1.39
CA ILE A 93 21.42 -1.00 0.39
C ILE A 93 22.10 -2.29 0.84
N PHE A 94 22.56 -2.34 2.10
CA PHE A 94 23.18 -3.55 2.66
C PHE A 94 22.22 -4.74 2.68
N ALA A 95 20.98 -4.53 3.12
CA ALA A 95 19.93 -5.55 3.10
C ALA A 95 19.66 -6.06 1.67
N GLY A 96 19.64 -5.16 0.67
CA GLY A 96 19.47 -5.53 -0.74
C GLY A 96 20.59 -6.37 -1.30
N LYS A 97 21.84 -6.03 -0.98
CA LYS A 97 22.99 -6.85 -1.37
C LYS A 97 22.93 -8.26 -0.77
N ASN A 98 22.53 -8.37 0.50
CA ASN A 98 22.35 -9.66 1.16
C ASN A 98 21.17 -10.44 0.56
N PHE A 99 20.06 -9.78 0.24
CA PHE A 99 18.91 -10.39 -0.42
C PHE A 99 19.30 -10.92 -1.80
N LEU A 100 19.99 -10.12 -2.61
CA LEU A 100 20.50 -10.52 -3.92
C LEU A 100 21.38 -11.78 -3.82
N LYS A 101 22.33 -11.78 -2.89
CA LYS A 101 23.24 -12.94 -2.68
C LYS A 101 22.50 -14.18 -2.20
N LYS A 102 21.53 -14.01 -1.28
CA LYS A 102 20.75 -15.12 -0.71
C LYS A 102 19.88 -15.82 -1.76
N HIS A 103 19.35 -15.06 -2.72
CA HIS A 103 18.43 -15.54 -3.73
C HIS A 103 19.02 -15.48 -5.15
N GLU A 104 20.34 -15.59 -5.28
CA GLU A 104 21.09 -15.37 -6.53
C GLU A 104 20.59 -16.23 -7.68
N ASP A 105 20.46 -17.54 -7.45
CA ASP A 105 20.06 -18.50 -8.49
C ASP A 105 18.63 -18.22 -8.98
N LEU A 106 17.67 -18.07 -8.05
CA LEU A 106 16.28 -17.77 -8.39
C LEU A 106 16.16 -16.44 -9.14
N LEU A 107 16.83 -15.40 -8.64
CA LEU A 107 16.79 -14.08 -9.28
C LEU A 107 17.44 -14.07 -10.66
N LYS A 108 18.45 -14.92 -10.87
CA LYS A 108 19.07 -15.10 -12.19
C LYS A 108 18.10 -15.79 -13.14
N GLU A 109 17.47 -16.88 -12.72
CA GLU A 109 16.48 -17.63 -13.50
C GLU A 109 15.30 -16.73 -13.92
N ILE A 110 14.69 -16.01 -12.97
CA ILE A 110 13.63 -15.03 -13.23
C ILE A 110 14.13 -13.94 -14.18
N GLY A 111 15.34 -13.43 -13.94
CA GLY A 111 15.95 -12.38 -14.75
C GLY A 111 16.21 -12.82 -16.19
N GLU A 112 16.61 -14.07 -16.41
CA GLU A 112 16.79 -14.65 -17.75
C GLU A 112 15.46 -14.85 -18.46
N HIS A 113 14.44 -15.30 -17.75
CA HIS A 113 13.08 -15.50 -18.31
C HIS A 113 12.43 -14.18 -18.74
N PHE A 114 12.38 -13.19 -17.85
CA PHE A 114 11.73 -11.90 -18.11
C PHE A 114 12.64 -10.86 -18.76
N LYS A 115 13.90 -11.21 -19.07
CA LYS A 115 14.91 -10.29 -19.66
C LYS A 115 15.17 -9.05 -18.82
N ILE A 116 15.14 -9.20 -17.49
CA ILE A 116 15.38 -8.14 -16.52
C ILE A 116 16.60 -8.47 -15.66
N GLN A 117 17.43 -7.47 -15.37
CA GLN A 117 18.59 -7.71 -14.50
C GLN A 117 18.13 -7.88 -13.04
N PRO A 118 18.62 -8.88 -12.30
CA PRO A 118 18.26 -9.18 -10.91
C PRO A 118 18.30 -7.97 -9.97
N ARG A 119 19.25 -7.06 -10.18
CA ARG A 119 19.39 -5.84 -9.38
C ARG A 119 18.16 -4.94 -9.41
N PHE A 120 17.40 -4.91 -10.51
CA PHE A 120 16.18 -4.10 -10.62
C PHE A 120 15.04 -4.76 -9.84
N ILE A 121 14.93 -6.08 -9.87
CA ILE A 121 13.95 -6.83 -9.06
C ILE A 121 14.18 -6.53 -7.58
N VAL A 122 15.45 -6.67 -7.13
CA VAL A 122 15.83 -6.40 -5.73
C VAL A 122 15.61 -4.94 -5.36
N ALA A 123 15.89 -3.99 -6.26
CA ALA A 123 15.65 -2.57 -6.00
C ALA A 123 14.16 -2.26 -5.78
N VAL A 124 13.28 -2.83 -6.61
CA VAL A 124 11.82 -2.69 -6.44
C VAL A 124 11.38 -3.28 -5.10
N LEU A 125 11.76 -4.50 -4.76
CA LEU A 125 11.44 -5.13 -3.47
C LEU A 125 11.94 -4.29 -2.27
N GLY A 126 13.11 -3.68 -2.41
CA GLY A 126 13.66 -2.79 -1.40
C GLY A 126 12.87 -1.51 -1.21
N MET A 127 12.37 -0.92 -2.30
CA MET A 127 11.60 0.32 -2.27
C MET A 127 10.19 0.07 -1.75
N GLU A 128 9.51 -0.96 -2.23
CA GLU A 128 8.11 -1.22 -1.95
C GLU A 128 7.87 -1.76 -0.54
N SER A 129 8.65 -2.74 -0.09
CA SER A 129 8.36 -3.41 1.18
C SER A 129 9.57 -3.63 2.09
N TYR A 130 10.73 -3.04 1.77
CA TYR A 130 11.96 -3.35 2.47
C TYR A 130 12.25 -4.86 2.48
N TYR A 131 12.19 -5.47 1.29
CA TYR A 131 12.41 -6.92 1.08
C TYR A 131 11.41 -7.78 1.87
N GLY A 132 10.13 -7.43 1.82
CA GLY A 132 9.04 -8.14 2.49
C GLY A 132 8.85 -7.82 3.98
N ARG A 133 9.70 -6.98 4.60
CA ARG A 133 9.59 -6.64 6.04
C ARG A 133 8.41 -5.70 6.35
N ASN A 134 8.02 -4.86 5.39
CA ASN A 134 7.00 -3.82 5.53
C ASN A 134 5.93 -3.94 4.45
N GLN A 135 5.17 -5.02 4.47
CA GLN A 135 4.10 -5.26 3.49
C GLN A 135 2.78 -4.53 3.81
N GLY A 136 2.72 -3.86 4.97
CA GLY A 136 1.50 -3.26 5.48
C GLY A 136 0.65 -4.25 6.30
N LYS A 137 -0.23 -3.68 7.15
CA LYS A 137 -1.09 -4.46 8.06
C LYS A 137 -2.56 -4.01 8.02
N ILE A 138 -2.88 -3.09 7.12
CA ILE A 138 -4.23 -2.55 7.00
C ILE A 138 -5.05 -3.53 6.15
N ASN A 139 -6.29 -3.78 6.56
CA ASN A 139 -7.22 -4.53 5.73
C ASN A 139 -7.48 -3.73 4.43
N SER A 140 -7.08 -4.31 3.29
CA SER A 140 -7.11 -3.63 1.99
C SER A 140 -8.55 -3.35 1.53
N ILE A 141 -9.51 -4.21 1.89
CA ILE A 141 -10.93 -3.94 1.58
C ILE A 141 -11.39 -2.67 2.29
N ILE A 142 -11.09 -2.51 3.58
CA ILE A 142 -11.45 -1.30 4.33
C ILE A 142 -10.77 -0.06 3.72
N ALA A 143 -9.47 -0.18 3.40
CA ALA A 143 -8.70 0.92 2.82
C ALA A 143 -9.28 1.36 1.47
N ILE A 144 -9.44 0.41 0.55
CA ILE A 144 -9.90 0.67 -0.80
C ILE A 144 -11.36 1.15 -0.80
N THR A 145 -12.25 0.56 0.02
CA THR A 145 -13.65 0.99 0.12
C THR A 145 -13.76 2.40 0.64
N THR A 146 -12.93 2.76 1.64
CA THR A 146 -12.87 4.14 2.15
C THR A 146 -12.46 5.13 1.06
N LEU A 147 -11.43 4.80 0.27
CA LEU A 147 -10.91 5.66 -0.80
C LEU A 147 -11.81 5.68 -2.04
N ALA A 148 -12.56 4.60 -2.30
CA ALA A 148 -13.58 4.55 -3.35
C ALA A 148 -14.76 5.47 -3.03
N PHE A 149 -15.10 5.62 -1.76
CA PHE A 149 -16.11 6.57 -1.32
C PHE A 149 -15.60 8.02 -1.42
N ASP A 150 -14.32 8.28 -1.12
CA ASP A 150 -13.74 9.63 -1.18
C ASP A 150 -13.63 10.11 -2.63
N ARG A 151 -14.25 11.28 -2.94
CA ARG A 151 -14.45 11.75 -4.31
C ARG A 151 -13.17 12.01 -5.10
N ARG A 152 -12.01 12.08 -4.45
CA ARG A 152 -10.75 12.49 -5.10
C ARG A 152 -10.32 11.54 -6.22
N ARG A 153 -10.41 10.22 -5.99
CA ARG A 153 -10.01 9.16 -6.94
C ARG A 153 -11.00 7.99 -6.93
N SER A 154 -12.31 8.29 -6.80
CA SER A 154 -13.32 7.28 -6.56
C SER A 154 -13.37 6.19 -7.64
N ASP A 155 -13.34 6.56 -8.91
CA ASP A 155 -13.40 5.59 -10.02
C ASP A 155 -12.20 4.65 -10.04
N PHE A 156 -10.99 5.17 -9.75
CA PHE A 156 -9.80 4.34 -9.62
C PHE A 156 -9.94 3.34 -8.48
N TYR A 157 -10.32 3.81 -7.28
CA TYR A 157 -10.45 2.92 -6.13
C TYR A 157 -11.64 1.97 -6.20
N LYS A 158 -12.70 2.34 -6.91
CA LYS A 158 -13.83 1.45 -7.19
C LYS A 158 -13.37 0.25 -8.05
N LYS A 159 -12.55 0.49 -9.08
CA LYS A 159 -11.92 -0.59 -9.86
C LYS A 159 -11.05 -1.49 -8.99
N GLN A 160 -10.25 -0.89 -8.10
CA GLN A 160 -9.43 -1.67 -7.16
C GLN A 160 -10.28 -2.49 -6.19
N LEU A 161 -11.42 -1.96 -5.74
CA LEU A 161 -12.32 -2.68 -4.85
C LEU A 161 -12.91 -3.92 -5.52
N PHE A 162 -13.38 -3.79 -6.75
CA PHE A 162 -13.92 -4.93 -7.49
C PHE A 162 -12.85 -5.99 -7.77
N ALA A 163 -11.66 -5.58 -8.16
CA ALA A 163 -10.53 -6.49 -8.33
C ALA A 163 -10.15 -7.18 -7.00
N ALA A 164 -10.14 -6.47 -5.88
CA ALA A 164 -9.87 -7.04 -4.56
C ALA A 164 -10.94 -8.07 -4.13
N LEU A 165 -12.20 -7.78 -4.42
CA LEU A 165 -13.30 -8.73 -4.17
C LEU A 165 -13.17 -9.97 -5.07
N GLU A 166 -12.80 -9.81 -6.33
CA GLU A 166 -12.56 -10.91 -7.27
C GLU A 166 -11.42 -11.82 -6.81
N ILE A 167 -10.29 -11.24 -6.35
CA ILE A 167 -9.16 -11.99 -5.78
C ILE A 167 -9.63 -12.88 -4.62
N LEU A 168 -10.46 -12.33 -3.73
CA LEU A 168 -10.98 -13.07 -2.57
C LEU A 168 -12.04 -14.09 -2.96
N ASP A 169 -12.88 -13.78 -3.93
CA ASP A 169 -13.94 -14.67 -4.43
C ASP A 169 -13.37 -15.92 -5.11
N LYS A 170 -12.29 -15.73 -5.88
CA LYS A 170 -11.53 -16.79 -6.53
C LYS A 170 -10.55 -17.53 -5.61
N ASN A 171 -10.48 -17.14 -4.32
CA ASN A 171 -9.55 -17.71 -3.33
C ASN A 171 -8.07 -17.65 -3.79
N LEU A 172 -7.66 -16.57 -4.45
CA LEU A 172 -6.29 -16.38 -4.93
C LEU A 172 -5.31 -15.94 -3.82
N VAL A 173 -5.78 -15.84 -2.58
CA VAL A 173 -4.96 -15.43 -1.42
C VAL A 173 -4.94 -16.56 -0.41
N PRO A 174 -3.77 -17.12 -0.04
CA PRO A 174 -3.67 -18.24 0.89
C PRO A 174 -4.35 -17.98 2.24
N SER A 175 -4.26 -16.77 2.76
CA SER A 175 -4.87 -16.40 4.05
C SER A 175 -6.38 -16.10 3.99
N GLY A 176 -6.95 -15.96 2.79
CA GLY A 176 -8.34 -15.49 2.63
C GLY A 176 -8.58 -14.04 3.06
N GLU A 177 -7.52 -13.27 3.32
CA GLU A 177 -7.56 -11.86 3.73
C GLU A 177 -6.53 -11.05 2.95
N LEU A 178 -6.92 -9.88 2.46
CA LEU A 178 -6.01 -8.92 1.85
C LEU A 178 -5.54 -7.93 2.92
N LYS A 179 -4.26 -8.00 3.28
CA LYS A 179 -3.59 -7.01 4.15
C LYS A 179 -2.46 -6.34 3.40
N GLY A 180 -2.37 -5.03 3.55
CA GLY A 180 -1.39 -4.26 2.81
C GLY A 180 -1.23 -2.83 3.32
N SER A 181 -0.91 -1.91 2.40
CA SER A 181 -0.76 -0.49 2.70
C SER A 181 -2.10 0.22 2.90
N TRP A 182 -2.04 1.46 3.34
CA TRP A 182 -3.22 2.33 3.47
C TRP A 182 -3.90 2.61 2.11
N GLY A 183 -3.18 2.49 1.00
CA GLY A 183 -3.70 2.65 -0.36
C GLY A 183 -4.25 1.34 -0.95
N GLY A 184 -4.21 0.23 -0.21
CA GLY A 184 -4.72 -1.06 -0.63
C GLY A 184 -3.73 -1.92 -1.43
N ALA A 185 -2.49 -1.48 -1.58
CA ALA A 185 -1.43 -2.27 -2.21
C ALA A 185 -0.99 -3.41 -1.29
N VAL A 186 -0.69 -4.58 -1.85
CA VAL A 186 -0.47 -5.84 -1.11
C VAL A 186 0.82 -6.55 -1.50
N GLY A 187 1.33 -7.36 -0.58
CA GLY A 187 2.48 -8.23 -0.81
C GLY A 187 3.84 -7.53 -0.80
N MET A 188 4.88 -8.28 -1.11
CA MET A 188 6.27 -7.80 -1.12
C MET A 188 6.51 -6.72 -2.18
N THR A 189 5.80 -6.80 -3.31
CA THR A 189 5.89 -5.87 -4.44
C THR A 189 4.88 -4.74 -4.38
N GLN A 190 4.04 -4.69 -3.33
CA GLN A 190 3.00 -3.66 -3.16
C GLN A 190 2.11 -3.49 -4.41
N MET A 191 1.65 -4.62 -4.96
CA MET A 191 0.73 -4.61 -6.09
C MET A 191 -0.64 -4.09 -5.70
N ILE A 192 -1.22 -3.21 -6.50
CA ILE A 192 -2.65 -2.89 -6.40
C ILE A 192 -3.49 -4.05 -6.96
N PRO A 193 -4.73 -4.24 -6.51
CA PRO A 193 -5.53 -5.42 -6.88
C PRO A 193 -5.69 -5.67 -8.39
N THR A 194 -5.85 -4.64 -9.20
CA THR A 194 -5.92 -4.81 -10.67
C THR A 194 -4.61 -5.33 -11.24
N THR A 195 -3.46 -4.80 -10.80
CA THR A 195 -2.14 -5.27 -11.21
C THR A 195 -1.91 -6.72 -10.79
N PHE A 196 -2.37 -7.09 -9.57
CA PHE A 196 -2.29 -8.48 -9.13
C PHE A 196 -3.04 -9.42 -10.09
N LEU A 197 -4.28 -9.10 -10.46
CA LEU A 197 -5.07 -9.93 -11.40
C LEU A 197 -4.45 -10.01 -12.80
N GLU A 198 -3.77 -8.94 -13.23
CA GLU A 198 -3.19 -8.84 -14.57
C GLU A 198 -1.80 -9.49 -14.68
N THR A 199 -1.00 -9.44 -13.61
CA THR A 199 0.44 -9.71 -13.71
C THR A 199 1.02 -10.66 -12.67
N ALA A 200 0.27 -11.02 -11.61
CA ALA A 200 0.76 -11.96 -10.64
C ALA A 200 0.97 -13.34 -11.30
N TYR A 201 2.14 -13.91 -11.09
CA TYR A 201 2.57 -15.13 -11.76
C TYR A 201 2.99 -16.17 -10.72
N ASP A 202 2.47 -17.37 -10.86
CA ASP A 202 2.86 -18.54 -10.09
C ASP A 202 4.13 -19.13 -10.74
N TRP A 203 5.28 -18.93 -10.08
CA TRP A 203 6.57 -19.31 -10.62
C TRP A 203 6.91 -20.78 -10.39
N ASP A 204 6.57 -21.31 -9.23
CA ASP A 204 6.94 -22.64 -8.79
C ASP A 204 5.80 -23.67 -8.82
N GLY A 205 4.58 -23.23 -9.16
CA GLY A 205 3.41 -24.08 -9.36
C GLY A 205 2.68 -24.44 -8.05
N ASP A 206 2.97 -23.73 -6.95
CA ASP A 206 2.32 -23.95 -5.66
C ASP A 206 1.17 -22.98 -5.37
N GLY A 207 0.92 -22.06 -6.27
CA GLY A 207 -0.07 -21.00 -6.21
C GLY A 207 0.54 -19.60 -6.12
N ILE A 208 -0.27 -18.57 -6.36
CA ILE A 208 0.22 -17.20 -6.31
C ILE A 208 0.38 -16.76 -4.85
N ASP A 209 1.61 -16.65 -4.35
CA ASP A 209 1.94 -16.11 -3.02
C ASP A 209 2.93 -14.96 -3.10
N ILE A 210 2.44 -13.74 -3.28
CA ILE A 210 3.26 -12.52 -3.31
C ILE A 210 3.67 -12.01 -1.91
N TRP A 211 3.31 -12.71 -0.85
CA TRP A 211 3.61 -12.31 0.54
C TRP A 211 4.84 -13.02 1.10
N ASN A 212 5.09 -14.26 0.69
CA ASN A 212 6.13 -15.12 1.27
C ASN A 212 7.16 -15.62 0.26
N SER A 213 6.81 -15.67 -1.00
CA SER A 213 7.71 -16.17 -2.07
C SER A 213 8.30 -15.08 -2.94
#